data_4428011f0760adf4e2592d6ec61749d6
#
_entry.id   4428011f0760adf4e2592d6ec61749d6
#
_cell.length_a   1.000
_cell.length_b   1.000
_cell.length_c   1.000
_cell.angle_alpha   90.00
_cell.angle_beta   90.00
_cell.angle_gamma   90.00
#
_symmetry.space_group_name_H-M   'P 1'
#
loop_
_entity.id
_entity.type
_entity.pdbx_description
1 polymer ?
#
loop_
_entity_poly.entity_id
_entity_poly.type
_entity_poly.pdbx_seq_one_letter_code
_entity_poly.pdbx_strand_id
1 'polypeptide(L)'
;LPTRLEVALVDQTPVARAVRQQPSGLEAGYVDAEGQWIRINPAAPVAAPSTAITVKGWTPERRSLIATLLQQHIPLIDKLQTITLHPDGAVSLRHQTLGRIDLGDDNQLLMQQVDAIVELDQSMPPHLLKGNGAVIDLSNPNRPEIQLPVQPAAKKKDE
;
A
#
# COMPACT_ATOMS: atom_id res chain seq x y z
N LEU A 1 0.58 33.91 23.64
CA LEU A 1 -0.42 34.56 22.94
C LEU A 1 -1.17 33.65 21.97
N PRO A 2 -2.18 34.18 21.33
CA PRO A 2 -3.11 33.36 20.59
C PRO A 2 -2.46 32.52 19.48
N THR A 3 -1.35 32.97 18.97
CA THR A 3 -0.71 32.25 17.88
C THR A 3 -0.35 30.81 18.25
N ARG A 4 -0.09 30.56 19.50
CA ARG A 4 0.29 29.19 19.88
C ARG A 4 -0.88 28.25 19.78
N LEU A 5 -2.06 28.73 20.02
CA LEU A 5 -3.24 27.90 19.91
C LEU A 5 -3.49 27.49 18.47
N GLU A 6 -3.17 28.37 17.54
CA GLU A 6 -3.37 28.07 16.13
C GLU A 6 -2.48 26.92 15.68
N VAL A 7 -1.25 26.87 16.19
CA VAL A 7 -0.36 25.76 15.84
C VAL A 7 -0.94 24.46 16.33
N ALA A 8 -1.57 24.46 17.51
CA ALA A 8 -2.12 23.24 18.05
C ALA A 8 -3.35 22.74 17.29
N LEU A 9 -3.89 23.55 16.41
CA LEU A 9 -5.10 23.19 15.68
C LEU A 9 -4.82 22.71 14.27
N VAL A 10 -3.58 22.32 13.98
CA VAL A 10 -3.27 21.74 12.67
C VAL A 10 -4.10 20.49 12.49
N ASP A 11 -4.89 20.49 11.43
CA ASP A 11 -5.74 19.36 11.13
C ASP A 11 -4.93 18.18 10.62
N GLN A 12 -5.24 17.02 11.17
CA GLN A 12 -4.72 15.77 10.63
C GLN A 12 -5.86 15.12 9.85
N THR A 13 -5.70 15.11 8.54
CA THR A 13 -6.73 14.53 7.67
C THR A 13 -6.30 13.12 7.30
N PRO A 14 -7.03 12.10 7.74
CA PRO A 14 -6.66 10.73 7.42
C PRO A 14 -6.87 10.45 5.94
N VAL A 15 -5.86 9.80 5.34
CA VAL A 15 -5.92 9.38 3.94
C VAL A 15 -6.10 7.88 3.84
N ALA A 16 -5.51 7.11 4.75
CA ALA A 16 -5.58 5.66 4.72
C ALA A 16 -5.61 5.11 6.13
N ARG A 17 -6.16 3.90 6.27
CA ARG A 17 -6.02 3.15 7.50
C ARG A 17 -4.60 2.62 7.61
N ALA A 18 -4.16 2.39 8.84
CA ALA A 18 -2.79 1.92 9.04
C ALA A 18 -2.72 0.99 10.24
N VAL A 19 -1.74 0.09 10.21
CA VAL A 19 -1.46 -0.83 11.30
C VAL A 19 0.05 -0.80 11.53
N ARG A 20 0.45 -0.78 12.80
CA ARG A 20 1.86 -0.84 13.14
C ARG A 20 2.08 -1.81 14.28
N GLN A 21 3.30 -2.34 14.36
CA GLN A 21 3.69 -3.26 15.40
C GLN A 21 4.19 -2.48 16.60
N GLN A 22 3.61 -2.77 17.76
CA GLN A 22 4.05 -2.22 19.03
C GLN A 22 4.47 -3.37 19.93
N PRO A 23 5.22 -3.10 21.01
CA PRO A 23 5.59 -4.18 21.91
C PRO A 23 4.39 -4.94 22.48
N SER A 24 3.26 -4.27 22.61
CA SER A 24 2.04 -4.89 23.14
C SER A 24 1.21 -5.57 22.06
N GLY A 25 1.63 -5.53 20.80
CA GLY A 25 0.89 -6.13 19.70
C GLY A 25 0.63 -5.14 18.59
N LEU A 26 -0.29 -5.47 17.72
CA LEU A 26 -0.63 -4.59 16.60
C LEU A 26 -1.51 -3.44 17.08
N GLU A 27 -1.22 -2.27 16.57
CA GLU A 27 -2.02 -1.07 16.85
C GLU A 27 -2.61 -0.55 15.54
N ALA A 28 -3.91 -0.29 15.54
CA ALA A 28 -4.59 0.31 14.40
C ALA A 28 -4.60 1.82 14.54
N GLY A 29 -4.53 2.50 13.39
CA GLY A 29 -4.59 3.95 13.35
C GLY A 29 -4.86 4.39 11.93
N TYR A 30 -4.46 5.63 11.64
CA TYR A 30 -4.57 6.20 10.30
C TYR A 30 -3.25 6.84 9.92
N VAL A 31 -3.08 7.15 8.64
CA VAL A 31 -1.98 7.99 8.17
C VAL A 31 -2.56 9.12 7.33
N ASP A 32 -1.88 10.26 7.37
CA ASP A 32 -2.24 11.40 6.53
C ASP A 32 -1.45 11.35 5.21
N ALA A 33 -1.60 12.38 4.39
CA ALA A 33 -0.93 12.42 3.09
C ALA A 33 0.58 12.49 3.20
N GLU A 34 1.11 12.89 4.35
CA GLU A 34 2.54 12.94 4.60
C GLU A 34 3.07 11.64 5.18
N GLY A 35 2.24 10.63 5.31
CA GLY A 35 2.65 9.37 5.90
C GLY A 35 2.76 9.40 7.41
N GLN A 36 2.25 10.45 8.06
CA GLN A 36 2.32 10.55 9.50
C GLN A 36 1.22 9.74 10.16
N TRP A 37 1.57 9.13 11.28
CA TRP A 37 0.62 8.33 12.04
C TRP A 37 -0.38 9.22 12.74
N ILE A 38 -1.65 8.86 12.64
CA ILE A 38 -2.74 9.51 13.37
C ILE A 38 -3.32 8.48 14.31
N ARG A 39 -3.24 8.77 15.61
CA ARG A 39 -3.76 7.87 16.61
C ARG A 39 -5.28 7.92 16.64
N ILE A 40 -5.91 6.77 16.78
CA ILE A 40 -7.35 6.70 16.98
C ILE A 40 -7.65 7.10 18.41
N ASN A 41 -8.46 8.12 18.56
CA ASN A 41 -8.88 8.61 19.89
C ASN A 41 -10.40 8.63 19.91
N PRO A 42 -11.04 7.71 20.69
CA PRO A 42 -12.49 7.68 20.72
C PRO A 42 -13.13 8.97 21.23
N ALA A 43 -12.39 9.73 22.06
CA ALA A 43 -12.93 10.99 22.60
C ALA A 43 -12.84 12.13 21.60
N ALA A 44 -12.05 11.97 20.54
CA ALA A 44 -11.87 13.02 19.52
C ALA A 44 -11.79 12.35 18.15
N PRO A 45 -12.89 11.80 17.66
CA PRO A 45 -12.86 11.06 16.40
C PRO A 45 -12.54 11.99 15.24
N VAL A 46 -11.77 11.44 14.29
CA VAL A 46 -11.47 12.13 13.03
C VAL A 46 -12.39 11.63 11.94
N ALA A 47 -12.41 12.35 10.83
CA ALA A 47 -13.18 11.90 9.66
C ALA A 47 -12.65 10.57 9.15
N ALA A 48 -13.49 9.85 8.41
CA ALA A 48 -13.05 8.62 7.78
C ALA A 48 -11.94 8.91 6.76
N PRO A 49 -11.04 7.93 6.53
CA PRO A 49 -10.00 8.13 5.54
C PRO A 49 -10.57 8.38 4.15
N SER A 50 -9.87 9.18 3.37
CA SER A 50 -10.33 9.53 2.03
C SER A 50 -10.13 8.40 1.02
N THR A 51 -9.33 7.39 1.34
CA THR A 51 -9.15 6.22 0.47
C THR A 51 -9.54 4.96 1.21
N ALA A 52 -9.64 3.86 0.47
CA ALA A 52 -9.90 2.55 1.06
C ALA A 52 -8.60 1.79 1.32
N ILE A 53 -7.46 2.46 1.23
CA ILE A 53 -6.16 1.83 1.38
C ILE A 53 -5.87 1.53 2.84
N THR A 54 -5.25 0.38 3.10
CA THR A 54 -4.70 0.03 4.40
C THR A 54 -3.20 -0.11 4.28
N VAL A 55 -2.46 0.60 5.13
CA VAL A 55 -1.01 0.52 5.20
C VAL A 55 -0.63 -0.39 6.35
N LYS A 56 0.09 -1.47 6.07
CA LYS A 56 0.52 -2.43 7.07
C LYS A 56 2.03 -2.32 7.26
N GLY A 57 2.47 -2.40 8.51
CA GLY A 57 3.90 -2.34 8.82
C GLY A 57 4.44 -0.93 8.90
N TRP A 58 3.60 0.02 9.28
CA TRP A 58 4.02 1.41 9.37
C TRP A 58 5.17 1.58 10.37
N THR A 59 6.18 2.34 9.96
CA THR A 59 7.24 2.81 10.84
C THR A 59 7.58 4.24 10.46
N PRO A 60 8.17 5.01 11.38
CA PRO A 60 8.53 6.39 11.05
C PRO A 60 9.50 6.50 9.87
N GLU A 61 10.37 5.51 9.72
CA GLU A 61 11.37 5.52 8.65
C GLU A 61 10.75 5.37 7.27
N ARG A 62 9.53 4.84 7.20
CA ARG A 62 8.88 4.57 5.93
C ARG A 62 7.89 5.67 5.53
N ARG A 63 7.87 6.77 6.27
CA ARG A 63 6.89 7.84 6.02
C ARG A 63 6.99 8.41 4.61
N SER A 64 8.20 8.67 4.16
CA SER A 64 8.38 9.25 2.82
C SER A 64 7.86 8.34 1.73
N LEU A 65 8.12 7.04 1.86
CA LEU A 65 7.62 6.06 0.90
C LEU A 65 6.10 6.04 0.89
N ILE A 66 5.50 6.01 2.06
CA ILE A 66 4.05 5.99 2.19
C ILE A 66 3.46 7.25 1.57
N ALA A 67 4.05 8.41 1.88
CA ALA A 67 3.57 9.68 1.34
C ALA A 67 3.64 9.68 -0.18
N THR A 68 4.73 9.19 -0.74
CA THR A 68 4.87 9.14 -2.17
C THR A 68 3.79 8.28 -2.80
N LEU A 69 3.51 7.11 -2.22
CA LEU A 69 2.49 6.23 -2.76
C LEU A 69 1.09 6.81 -2.62
N LEU A 70 0.80 7.45 -1.49
CA LEU A 70 -0.55 7.98 -1.26
C LEU A 70 -0.85 9.23 -2.06
N GLN A 71 0.18 9.89 -2.58
CA GLN A 71 0.00 11.11 -3.36
C GLN A 71 0.02 10.86 -4.87
N GLN A 72 -0.07 9.60 -5.27
CA GLN A 72 -0.09 9.27 -6.69
C GLN A 72 -1.44 9.58 -7.32
N HIS A 73 -1.46 9.46 -8.64
CA HIS A 73 -2.66 9.79 -9.41
C HIS A 73 -3.83 8.89 -9.05
N ILE A 74 -5.01 9.45 -9.26
CA ILE A 74 -6.26 8.75 -8.96
C ILE A 74 -6.34 7.34 -9.56
N PRO A 75 -5.92 7.12 -10.82
CA PRO A 75 -6.03 5.77 -11.37
C PRO A 75 -5.32 4.70 -10.55
N LEU A 76 -4.22 5.03 -9.88
CA LEU A 76 -3.58 4.07 -8.99
C LEU A 76 -4.27 4.05 -7.64
N ILE A 77 -4.52 5.21 -7.07
CA ILE A 77 -5.04 5.31 -5.69
C ILE A 77 -6.40 4.64 -5.56
N ASP A 78 -7.26 4.82 -6.56
CA ASP A 78 -8.62 4.25 -6.51
C ASP A 78 -8.61 2.73 -6.53
N LYS A 79 -7.58 2.13 -7.09
CA LYS A 79 -7.51 0.67 -7.21
C LYS A 79 -6.57 0.02 -6.22
N LEU A 80 -5.85 0.81 -5.46
CA LEU A 80 -4.91 0.28 -4.48
C LEU A 80 -5.66 -0.07 -3.20
N GLN A 81 -5.47 -1.30 -2.73
CA GLN A 81 -6.17 -1.79 -1.55
C GLN A 81 -5.28 -1.85 -0.32
N THR A 82 -4.04 -2.29 -0.49
CA THR A 82 -3.13 -2.49 0.64
C THR A 82 -1.72 -2.14 0.23
N ILE A 83 -1.01 -1.49 1.13
CA ILE A 83 0.43 -1.26 1.04
C ILE A 83 1.04 -2.01 2.22
N THR A 84 1.88 -3.00 1.95
CA THR A 84 2.53 -3.77 3.01
C THR A 84 4.02 -3.44 3.02
N LEU A 85 4.48 -2.97 4.17
CA LEU A 85 5.88 -2.61 4.38
C LEU A 85 6.51 -3.72 5.20
N HIS A 86 7.36 -4.52 4.55
CA HIS A 86 7.97 -5.67 5.19
C HIS A 86 9.19 -5.25 6.02
N PRO A 87 9.48 -5.96 7.10
CA PRO A 87 10.61 -5.60 7.97
C PRO A 87 11.95 -5.59 7.27
N ASP A 88 12.12 -6.36 6.20
CA ASP A 88 13.37 -6.42 5.44
C ASP A 88 13.52 -5.28 4.44
N GLY A 89 12.57 -4.35 4.40
CA GLY A 89 12.62 -3.22 3.50
C GLY A 89 11.80 -3.38 2.24
N ALA A 90 11.34 -4.58 1.94
CA ALA A 90 10.56 -4.83 0.74
C ALA A 90 9.16 -4.23 0.88
N VAL A 91 8.55 -3.93 -0.25
CA VAL A 91 7.20 -3.35 -0.31
C VAL A 91 6.35 -4.21 -1.23
N SER A 92 5.16 -4.53 -0.77
CA SER A 92 4.17 -5.22 -1.58
C SER A 92 2.89 -4.41 -1.62
N LEU A 93 2.21 -4.48 -2.75
CA LEU A 93 0.94 -3.80 -2.93
C LEU A 93 -0.14 -4.83 -3.28
N ARG A 94 -1.37 -4.52 -2.92
CA ARG A 94 -2.52 -5.25 -3.44
C ARG A 94 -3.36 -4.30 -4.25
N HIS A 95 -3.56 -4.66 -5.49
CA HIS A 95 -4.25 -3.84 -6.48
C HIS A 95 -5.56 -4.52 -6.85
N GLN A 96 -6.62 -3.74 -7.00
CA GLN A 96 -7.96 -4.30 -7.24
C GLN A 96 -8.01 -5.18 -8.49
N THR A 97 -7.32 -4.77 -9.55
CA THR A 97 -7.34 -5.49 -10.82
C THR A 97 -6.14 -6.43 -10.97
N LEU A 98 -4.96 -5.96 -10.61
CA LEU A 98 -3.73 -6.68 -10.87
C LEU A 98 -3.37 -7.69 -9.77
N GLY A 99 -4.02 -7.60 -8.61
CA GLY A 99 -3.72 -8.50 -7.51
C GLY A 99 -2.48 -8.05 -6.76
N ARG A 100 -1.64 -9.00 -6.39
CA ARG A 100 -0.44 -8.70 -5.62
C ARG A 100 0.68 -8.20 -6.52
N ILE A 101 1.33 -7.14 -6.09
CA ILE A 101 2.46 -6.54 -6.81
C ILE A 101 3.61 -6.42 -5.84
N ASP A 102 4.75 -7.00 -6.16
CA ASP A 102 5.96 -6.90 -5.33
C ASP A 102 6.90 -5.87 -5.93
N LEU A 103 7.28 -4.88 -5.14
CA LEU A 103 8.16 -3.80 -5.58
C LEU A 103 9.62 -4.01 -5.19
N GLY A 104 9.91 -5.00 -4.34
CA GLY A 104 11.26 -5.18 -3.84
C GLY A 104 11.60 -4.12 -2.80
N ASP A 105 12.89 -3.94 -2.55
CA ASP A 105 13.37 -3.06 -1.48
C ASP A 105 14.12 -1.84 -1.99
N ASP A 106 14.16 -1.61 -3.29
CA ASP A 106 14.88 -0.46 -3.86
C ASP A 106 13.90 0.68 -4.12
N ASN A 107 13.81 1.59 -3.15
CA ASN A 107 12.85 2.69 -3.23
C ASN A 107 13.22 3.73 -4.27
N GLN A 108 14.43 3.69 -4.81
CA GLN A 108 14.83 4.64 -5.85
C GLN A 108 14.09 4.41 -7.16
N LEU A 109 13.56 3.20 -7.34
CA LEU A 109 12.82 2.86 -8.55
C LEU A 109 11.32 3.09 -8.40
N LEU A 110 10.88 3.65 -7.29
CA LEU A 110 9.46 3.69 -6.95
C LEU A 110 8.62 4.38 -8.03
N MET A 111 9.05 5.53 -8.52
CA MET A 111 8.26 6.24 -9.51
C MET A 111 8.15 5.47 -10.81
N GLN A 112 9.23 4.81 -11.21
CA GLN A 112 9.20 3.97 -12.41
C GLN A 112 8.27 2.77 -12.19
N GLN A 113 8.27 2.22 -10.98
CA GLN A 113 7.38 1.11 -10.65
C GLN A 113 5.92 1.54 -10.66
N VAL A 114 5.63 2.72 -10.14
CA VAL A 114 4.27 3.26 -10.17
C VAL A 114 3.79 3.43 -11.60
N ASP A 115 4.64 4.00 -12.46
CA ASP A 115 4.29 4.17 -13.87
C ASP A 115 4.01 2.81 -14.52
N ALA A 116 4.79 1.80 -14.18
CA ALA A 116 4.60 0.47 -14.73
C ALA A 116 3.27 -0.14 -14.27
N ILE A 117 2.88 0.11 -13.02
CA ILE A 117 1.60 -0.39 -12.53
C ILE A 117 0.45 0.20 -13.32
N VAL A 118 0.48 1.52 -13.52
CA VAL A 118 -0.59 2.19 -14.27
C VAL A 118 -0.65 1.66 -15.69
N GLU A 119 0.50 1.48 -16.31
CA GLU A 119 0.53 0.98 -17.67
C GLU A 119 0.01 -0.45 -17.76
N LEU A 120 0.41 -1.31 -16.83
CA LEU A 120 -0.08 -2.68 -16.81
C LEU A 120 -1.58 -2.74 -16.59
N ASP A 121 -2.11 -1.89 -15.72
CA ASP A 121 -3.53 -1.87 -15.44
C ASP A 121 -4.32 -1.49 -16.69
N GLN A 122 -3.78 -0.60 -17.51
CA GLN A 122 -4.46 -0.17 -18.72
C GLN A 122 -4.37 -1.18 -19.85
N SER A 123 -3.30 -1.98 -19.89
CA SER A 123 -3.04 -2.85 -21.02
C SER A 123 -3.34 -4.32 -20.75
N MET A 124 -3.37 -4.73 -19.49
CA MET A 124 -3.55 -6.14 -19.14
C MET A 124 -5.03 -6.51 -19.12
N PRO A 125 -5.45 -7.52 -19.83
CA PRO A 125 -6.85 -7.98 -19.72
C PRO A 125 -7.14 -8.46 -18.31
N PRO A 126 -8.21 -7.95 -17.68
CA PRO A 126 -8.47 -8.28 -16.28
C PRO A 126 -8.62 -9.77 -15.99
N HIS A 127 -9.18 -10.51 -16.92
CA HIS A 127 -9.45 -11.93 -16.69
C HIS A 127 -8.18 -12.78 -16.59
N LEU A 128 -7.04 -12.25 -17.03
CA LEU A 128 -5.81 -13.04 -16.99
C LEU A 128 -5.28 -13.22 -15.59
N LEU A 129 -5.51 -12.26 -14.72
CA LEU A 129 -4.94 -12.27 -13.37
C LEU A 129 -5.96 -12.54 -12.29
N LYS A 130 -7.22 -12.34 -12.59
CA LYS A 130 -8.25 -12.41 -11.59
C LYS A 130 -8.42 -13.84 -11.09
N GLY A 131 -8.33 -14.01 -9.78
CA GLY A 131 -8.57 -15.31 -9.18
C GLY A 131 -7.45 -16.32 -9.34
N ASN A 132 -6.36 -15.93 -9.97
CA ASN A 132 -5.28 -16.88 -10.26
C ASN A 132 -4.19 -16.91 -9.20
N GLY A 133 -4.21 -15.99 -8.24
CA GLY A 133 -3.14 -15.90 -7.25
C GLY A 133 -1.82 -15.49 -7.85
N ALA A 134 -1.83 -14.89 -9.04
CA ALA A 134 -0.60 -14.45 -9.67
C ALA A 134 0.01 -13.27 -8.90
N VAL A 135 1.33 -13.18 -8.96
CA VAL A 135 2.09 -12.09 -8.37
C VAL A 135 2.84 -11.39 -9.49
N ILE A 136 2.73 -10.07 -9.53
CA ILE A 136 3.49 -9.28 -10.48
C ILE A 136 4.73 -8.78 -9.77
N ASP A 137 5.90 -9.18 -10.29
CA ASP A 137 7.18 -8.76 -9.74
C ASP A 137 7.64 -7.52 -10.50
N LEU A 138 7.63 -6.37 -9.85
CA LEU A 138 8.09 -5.12 -10.42
C LEU A 138 9.34 -4.61 -9.74
N SER A 139 10.10 -5.48 -9.10
CA SER A 139 11.37 -5.06 -8.50
C SER A 139 12.29 -4.45 -9.57
N ASN A 140 12.15 -4.91 -10.82
CA ASN A 140 12.76 -4.24 -11.95
C ASN A 140 11.64 -3.74 -12.86
N PRO A 141 11.32 -2.43 -12.83
CA PRO A 141 10.18 -1.93 -13.62
C PRO A 141 10.37 -2.02 -15.12
N ASN A 142 11.62 -2.19 -15.58
CA ASN A 142 11.87 -2.37 -17.00
C ASN A 142 11.64 -3.80 -17.47
N ARG A 143 11.52 -4.74 -16.54
CA ARG A 143 11.28 -6.14 -16.86
C ARG A 143 10.26 -6.73 -15.90
N PRO A 144 9.01 -6.32 -16.00
CA PRO A 144 7.96 -6.88 -15.15
C PRO A 144 7.82 -8.38 -15.41
N GLU A 145 7.62 -9.14 -14.33
CA GLU A 145 7.44 -10.57 -14.44
C GLU A 145 6.16 -10.98 -13.74
N ILE A 146 5.39 -11.84 -14.38
CA ILE A 146 4.18 -12.38 -13.77
C ILE A 146 4.51 -13.79 -13.30
N GLN A 147 4.39 -14.00 -11.98
CA GLN A 147 4.66 -15.29 -11.37
C GLN A 147 3.34 -15.95 -11.05
N LEU A 148 3.09 -17.06 -11.69
CA LEU A 148 1.88 -17.82 -11.45
C LEU A 148 2.08 -18.73 -10.27
N PRO A 149 1.02 -19.01 -9.50
CA PRO A 149 1.15 -19.91 -8.37
C PRO A 149 1.45 -21.32 -8.84
N VAL A 150 2.23 -22.04 -8.03
CA VAL A 150 2.49 -23.43 -8.31
C VAL A 150 1.23 -24.23 -8.01
N GLN A 151 0.78 -25.01 -8.97
CA GLN A 151 -0.40 -25.83 -8.77
C GLN A 151 -0.09 -26.97 -7.81
N PRO A 152 -0.95 -27.22 -6.83
CA PRO A 152 -0.73 -28.35 -5.93
C PRO A 152 -0.73 -29.67 -6.68
N ALA A 153 0.24 -30.51 -6.39
CA ALA A 153 0.34 -31.80 -7.05
C ALA A 153 -0.84 -32.71 -6.73
N ALA A 154 -1.48 -32.49 -5.63
CA ALA A 154 -2.62 -33.31 -5.22
C ALA A 154 -3.74 -33.29 -6.24
N LYS A 155 -3.77 -32.33 -7.04
CA LYS A 155 -4.80 -32.27 -8.06
C LYS A 155 -4.73 -33.37 -9.06
N LYS A 156 -3.66 -33.92 -9.15
CA LYS A 156 -3.59 -34.98 -10.02
C LYS A 156 -4.33 -36.16 -9.56
N LYS A 157 -4.60 -36.33 -9.15
CA LYS A 157 -4.98 -37.23 -8.87
C LYS A 157 -5.32 -38.05 -9.37
N ASP A 158 -5.16 -38.13 -9.56
CA ASP A 158 -5.37 -38.78 -9.83
C ASP A 158 -5.54 -39.59 -9.97
N GLU A 159 -5.47 -39.90 -10.01
CA GLU A 159 -5.45 -40.63 -9.95
C GLU A 159 -5.72 -41.13 -9.89
#